data_2cf7bd16c7384d127b33eeeb84a71707
#
_entry.id   2cf7bd16c7384d127b33eeeb84a71707
#
_cell.length_a   1.000
_cell.length_b   1.000
_cell.length_c   1.000
_cell.angle_alpha   90.00
_cell.angle_beta   90.00
_cell.angle_gamma   90.00
#
_symmetry.space_group_name_H-M   'P 1'
#
loop_
_entity.id
_entity.type
_entity.pdbx_description
1 polymer ?
#
loop_
_entity_poly.entity_id
_entity_poly.type
_entity_poly.pdbx_seq_one_letter_code
_entity_poly.pdbx_strand_id
1 'polypeptide(L)'
;ETISTLSSRLEEARGHNTRCDQVQRTSEVYKEVKALKEKSQAYTKKLESITEQKAEMIKKSKLPIDGLTFNDDQVFYQGLPLEEGQINKAELIKISARIGMALNTNLKVGIVNDGSLLDSESEKELIKLFADNDYQYICEKVSDENEVDIKFIEEEI
;
A
#
# COMPACT_ATOMS: atom_id res chain seq x y z
N GLU A 1 37.11 -67.88 22.36
CA GLU A 1 36.21 -67.25 21.38
C GLU A 1 36.83 -67.36 20.00
N THR A 2 36.07 -67.84 19.03
CA THR A 2 36.53 -67.96 17.64
C THR A 2 36.46 -66.61 16.95
N ILE A 3 37.35 -66.37 16.00
CA ILE A 3 37.39 -65.13 15.20
C ILE A 3 36.01 -64.81 14.60
N SER A 4 35.25 -65.83 14.19
CA SER A 4 33.92 -65.74 13.66
C SER A 4 32.92 -65.11 14.65
N THR A 5 32.95 -65.51 15.94
CA THR A 5 32.07 -64.94 16.97
C THR A 5 32.37 -63.48 17.29
N LEU A 6 33.67 -63.11 17.23
CA LEU A 6 34.07 -61.72 17.42
C LEU A 6 33.66 -60.82 16.24
N SER A 7 33.77 -61.33 15.02
CA SER A 7 33.31 -60.61 13.82
C SER A 7 31.81 -60.37 13.85
N SER A 8 30.99 -61.36 14.23
CA SER A 8 29.54 -61.20 14.33
C SER A 8 29.16 -60.16 15.41
N ARG A 9 29.79 -60.19 16.57
CA ARG A 9 29.58 -59.18 17.64
C ARG A 9 29.97 -57.77 17.19
N LEU A 10 31.03 -57.67 16.39
CA LEU A 10 31.44 -56.36 15.87
C LEU A 10 30.42 -55.79 14.89
N GLU A 11 29.87 -56.62 13.97
CA GLU A 11 28.83 -56.20 13.02
C GLU A 11 27.54 -55.81 13.75
N GLU A 12 27.10 -56.55 14.75
CA GLU A 12 25.96 -56.20 15.59
C GLU A 12 26.16 -54.86 16.35
N ALA A 13 27.34 -54.65 16.92
CA ALA A 13 27.67 -53.39 17.57
C ALA A 13 27.68 -52.19 16.60
N ARG A 14 28.25 -52.39 15.39
CA ARG A 14 28.22 -51.35 14.35
C ARG A 14 26.76 -51.02 13.93
N GLY A 15 25.94 -52.03 13.71
CA GLY A 15 24.52 -51.85 13.39
C GLY A 15 23.76 -51.15 14.49
N HIS A 16 24.07 -51.42 15.75
CA HIS A 16 23.46 -50.74 16.89
C HIS A 16 23.89 -49.25 16.94
N ASN A 17 25.17 -48.98 16.79
CA ASN A 17 25.68 -47.61 16.81
C ASN A 17 25.07 -46.77 15.67
N THR A 18 24.98 -47.32 14.47
CA THR A 18 24.34 -46.63 13.32
C THR A 18 22.88 -46.27 13.63
N ARG A 19 22.14 -47.15 14.28
CA ARG A 19 20.74 -46.87 14.68
C ARG A 19 20.69 -45.78 15.76
N CYS A 20 21.58 -45.82 16.75
CA CYS A 20 21.67 -44.78 17.78
C CYS A 20 21.94 -43.39 17.14
N ASP A 21 22.91 -43.32 16.24
CA ASP A 21 23.24 -42.09 15.51
C ASP A 21 22.06 -41.56 14.68
N GLN A 22 21.32 -42.44 14.01
CA GLN A 22 20.12 -42.07 13.28
C GLN A 22 19.03 -41.50 14.20
N VAL A 23 18.77 -42.14 15.35
CA VAL A 23 17.80 -41.65 16.32
C VAL A 23 18.19 -40.28 16.86
N GLN A 24 19.48 -40.11 17.18
CA GLN A 24 19.98 -38.84 17.69
C GLN A 24 19.81 -37.72 16.67
N ARG A 25 20.26 -37.93 15.42
CA ARG A 25 20.07 -36.95 14.31
C ARG A 25 18.59 -36.62 14.07
N THR A 26 17.73 -37.64 14.06
CA THR A 26 16.28 -37.43 13.91
C THR A 26 15.70 -36.60 15.05
N SER A 27 16.14 -36.84 16.28
CA SER A 27 15.74 -36.09 17.46
C SER A 27 16.16 -34.60 17.36
N GLU A 28 17.39 -34.35 16.90
CA GLU A 28 17.92 -32.99 16.71
C GLU A 28 17.13 -32.24 15.63
N VAL A 29 16.91 -32.87 14.48
CA VAL A 29 16.09 -32.29 13.39
C VAL A 29 14.66 -32.02 13.85
N TYR A 30 14.07 -32.95 14.63
CA TYR A 30 12.72 -32.75 15.13
C TYR A 30 12.62 -31.53 16.07
N LYS A 31 13.61 -31.32 16.93
CA LYS A 31 13.68 -30.16 17.83
C LYS A 31 13.80 -28.85 17.01
N GLU A 32 14.64 -28.87 15.97
CA GLU A 32 14.80 -27.70 15.08
C GLU A 32 13.52 -27.38 14.33
N VAL A 33 12.89 -28.39 13.72
CA VAL A 33 11.60 -28.23 13.02
C VAL A 33 10.53 -27.68 13.95
N LYS A 34 10.46 -28.18 15.19
CA LYS A 34 9.50 -27.67 16.18
C LYS A 34 9.77 -26.20 16.50
N ALA A 35 11.02 -25.82 16.74
CA ALA A 35 11.37 -24.44 17.03
C ALA A 35 11.08 -23.48 15.84
N LEU A 36 11.36 -23.92 14.60
CA LEU A 36 11.04 -23.16 13.40
C LEU A 36 9.54 -23.00 13.20
N LYS A 37 8.76 -24.05 13.47
CA LYS A 37 7.29 -23.99 13.40
C LYS A 37 6.71 -23.01 14.42
N GLU A 38 7.21 -23.00 15.64
CA GLU A 38 6.80 -22.03 16.66
C GLU A 38 7.12 -20.59 16.25
N LYS A 39 8.33 -20.36 15.73
CA LYS A 39 8.70 -19.03 15.17
C LYS A 39 7.81 -18.60 14.02
N SER A 40 7.53 -19.50 13.08
CA SER A 40 6.64 -19.22 11.93
C SER A 40 5.24 -18.83 12.42
N GLN A 41 4.67 -19.56 13.35
CA GLN A 41 3.36 -19.24 13.94
C GLN A 41 3.36 -17.89 14.66
N ALA A 42 4.45 -17.56 15.38
CA ALA A 42 4.58 -16.28 16.05
C ALA A 42 4.62 -15.11 15.04
N TYR A 43 5.35 -15.28 13.93
CA TYR A 43 5.37 -14.26 12.87
C TYR A 43 4.04 -14.11 12.16
N THR A 44 3.32 -15.21 11.89
CA THR A 44 1.98 -15.15 11.30
C THR A 44 1.03 -14.35 12.19
N LYS A 45 0.99 -14.63 13.49
CA LYS A 45 0.17 -13.86 14.44
C LYS A 45 0.55 -12.38 14.48
N LYS A 46 1.85 -12.08 14.40
CA LYS A 46 2.32 -10.69 14.36
C LYS A 46 1.89 -9.96 13.10
N LEU A 47 1.92 -10.62 11.94
CA LEU A 47 1.43 -10.07 10.67
C LEU A 47 -0.08 -9.81 10.72
N GLU A 48 -0.87 -10.75 11.23
CA GLU A 48 -2.31 -10.59 11.42
C GLU A 48 -2.60 -9.38 12.32
N SER A 49 -1.92 -9.25 13.46
CA SER A 49 -2.09 -8.11 14.37
C SER A 49 -1.73 -6.78 13.71
N ILE A 50 -0.66 -6.72 12.92
CA ILE A 50 -0.28 -5.50 12.19
C ILE A 50 -1.35 -5.14 11.14
N THR A 51 -1.88 -6.11 10.42
CA THR A 51 -2.94 -5.91 9.44
C THR A 51 -4.22 -5.36 10.10
N GLU A 52 -4.60 -5.91 11.25
CA GLU A 52 -5.73 -5.40 12.02
C GLU A 52 -5.50 -3.96 12.51
N GLN A 53 -4.31 -3.65 13.03
CA GLN A 53 -3.96 -2.30 13.46
C GLN A 53 -3.98 -1.31 12.30
N LYS A 54 -3.47 -1.68 11.11
CA LYS A 54 -3.58 -0.87 9.89
C LYS A 54 -5.05 -0.57 9.55
N ALA A 55 -5.89 -1.59 9.53
CA ALA A 55 -7.31 -1.44 9.22
C ALA A 55 -8.04 -0.53 10.23
N GLU A 56 -7.71 -0.65 11.52
CA GLU A 56 -8.24 0.24 12.55
C GLU A 56 -7.76 1.70 12.40
N MET A 57 -6.48 1.90 12.09
CA MET A 57 -5.92 3.23 11.85
C MET A 57 -6.61 3.91 10.66
N ILE A 58 -6.83 3.17 9.56
CA ILE A 58 -7.54 3.66 8.38
C ILE A 58 -8.99 4.06 8.74
N LYS A 59 -9.70 3.23 9.50
CA LYS A 59 -11.07 3.54 9.96
C LYS A 59 -11.15 4.75 10.89
N LYS A 60 -10.12 4.97 11.71
CA LYS A 60 -10.04 6.11 12.65
C LYS A 60 -9.53 7.38 11.99
N SER A 61 -8.81 7.29 10.88
CA SER A 61 -8.36 8.45 10.13
C SER A 61 -9.56 9.13 9.46
N LYS A 62 -9.76 10.42 9.75
CA LYS A 62 -10.67 11.22 8.95
C LYS A 62 -10.02 11.49 7.61
N LEU A 63 -10.41 10.72 6.61
CA LEU A 63 -9.95 10.98 5.25
C LEU A 63 -10.53 12.31 4.75
N PRO A 64 -9.77 13.07 3.98
CA PRO A 64 -10.17 14.42 3.53
C PRO A 64 -11.35 14.40 2.56
N ILE A 65 -11.74 13.24 2.07
CA ILE A 65 -12.79 13.07 1.06
C ILE A 65 -13.64 11.88 1.44
N ASP A 66 -14.95 12.07 1.46
CA ASP A 66 -15.91 10.99 1.66
C ASP A 66 -15.84 9.99 0.48
N GLY A 67 -15.80 8.70 0.81
CA GLY A 67 -15.69 7.63 -0.18
C GLY A 67 -14.25 7.26 -0.59
N LEU A 68 -13.23 7.96 -0.07
CA LEU A 68 -11.84 7.57 -0.23
C LEU A 68 -11.51 6.41 0.72
N THR A 69 -10.91 5.37 0.19
CA THR A 69 -10.44 4.21 0.98
C THR A 69 -9.05 3.78 0.49
N PHE A 70 -8.31 3.09 1.35
CA PHE A 70 -6.99 2.58 1.04
C PHE A 70 -6.98 1.05 1.19
N ASN A 71 -6.29 0.39 0.28
CA ASN A 71 -5.81 -0.97 0.46
C ASN A 71 -4.28 -0.92 0.56
N ASP A 72 -3.62 -2.07 0.76
CA ASP A 72 -2.17 -2.11 1.07
C ASP A 72 -1.30 -1.34 0.07
N ASP A 73 -1.65 -1.29 -1.21
CA ASP A 73 -0.86 -0.64 -2.27
C ASP A 73 -1.67 0.34 -3.14
N GLN A 74 -2.97 0.50 -2.92
CA GLN A 74 -3.83 1.28 -3.82
C GLN A 74 -4.82 2.16 -3.07
N VAL A 75 -5.15 3.27 -3.69
CA VAL A 75 -6.20 4.19 -3.25
C VAL A 75 -7.47 3.91 -4.06
N PHE A 76 -8.61 3.87 -3.38
CA PHE A 76 -9.92 3.66 -4.00
C PHE A 76 -10.82 4.85 -3.70
N TYR A 77 -11.62 5.22 -4.68
CA TYR A 77 -12.69 6.19 -4.53
C TYR A 77 -14.02 5.54 -4.91
N GLN A 78 -14.97 5.53 -3.98
CA GLN A 78 -16.27 4.87 -4.13
C GLN A 78 -16.19 3.40 -4.57
N GLY A 79 -15.13 2.70 -4.15
CA GLY A 79 -14.88 1.29 -4.48
C GLY A 79 -14.17 1.04 -5.81
N LEU A 80 -13.84 2.09 -6.58
CA LEU A 80 -13.05 1.99 -7.81
C LEU A 80 -11.60 2.41 -7.54
N PRO A 81 -10.59 1.74 -8.11
CA PRO A 81 -9.20 2.17 -8.03
C PRO A 81 -9.03 3.58 -8.55
N LEU A 82 -8.26 4.41 -7.82
CA LEU A 82 -7.97 5.79 -8.22
C LEU A 82 -6.86 5.79 -9.28
N GLU A 83 -7.18 5.28 -10.46
CA GLU A 83 -6.27 5.13 -11.60
C GLU A 83 -6.89 5.67 -12.88
N GLU A 84 -6.04 6.08 -13.82
CA GLU A 84 -6.49 6.48 -15.16
C GLU A 84 -7.25 5.34 -15.84
N GLY A 85 -8.39 5.66 -16.45
CA GLY A 85 -9.25 4.72 -17.14
C GLY A 85 -10.31 4.04 -16.26
N GLN A 86 -10.21 4.10 -14.93
CA GLN A 86 -11.26 3.64 -14.01
C GLN A 86 -12.18 4.77 -13.56
N ILE A 87 -11.65 5.96 -13.48
CA ILE A 87 -12.37 7.17 -13.07
C ILE A 87 -12.23 8.20 -14.20
N ASN A 88 -13.30 8.97 -14.41
CA ASN A 88 -13.29 10.08 -15.37
C ASN A 88 -12.15 11.06 -15.00
N LYS A 89 -11.42 11.58 -16.01
CA LYS A 89 -10.28 12.48 -15.79
C LYS A 89 -10.65 13.75 -15.03
N ALA A 90 -11.79 14.35 -15.32
CA ALA A 90 -12.25 15.53 -14.59
C ALA A 90 -12.49 15.23 -13.11
N GLU A 91 -13.09 14.10 -12.79
CA GLU A 91 -13.29 13.66 -11.40
C GLU A 91 -11.96 13.33 -10.72
N LEU A 92 -11.03 12.70 -11.42
CA LEU A 92 -9.69 12.44 -10.92
C LEU A 92 -8.95 13.73 -10.55
N ILE A 93 -9.03 14.78 -11.38
CA ILE A 93 -8.45 16.10 -11.10
C ILE A 93 -9.09 16.71 -9.85
N LYS A 94 -10.42 16.67 -9.72
CA LYS A 94 -11.13 17.19 -8.55
C LYS A 94 -10.75 16.46 -7.25
N ILE A 95 -10.65 15.13 -7.29
CA ILE A 95 -10.21 14.31 -6.15
C ILE A 95 -8.77 14.64 -5.77
N SER A 96 -7.88 14.73 -6.76
CA SER A 96 -6.47 15.07 -6.56
C SER A 96 -6.30 16.46 -5.95
N ALA A 97 -7.09 17.45 -6.40
CA ALA A 97 -7.12 18.78 -5.82
C ALA A 97 -7.53 18.75 -4.34
N ARG A 98 -8.60 18.03 -3.99
CA ARG A 98 -9.05 17.88 -2.59
C ARG A 98 -8.02 17.20 -1.70
N ILE A 99 -7.34 16.16 -2.21
CA ILE A 99 -6.24 15.51 -1.50
C ILE A 99 -5.09 16.49 -1.30
N GLY A 100 -4.70 17.23 -2.35
CA GLY A 100 -3.63 18.21 -2.30
C GLY A 100 -3.91 19.31 -1.27
N MET A 101 -5.13 19.84 -1.22
CA MET A 101 -5.55 20.83 -0.22
C MET A 101 -5.47 20.27 1.20
N ALA A 102 -5.89 19.03 1.41
CA ALA A 102 -5.85 18.39 2.73
C ALA A 102 -4.42 18.15 3.23
N LEU A 103 -3.49 17.87 2.33
CA LEU A 103 -2.09 17.61 2.65
C LEU A 103 -1.26 18.90 2.79
N ASN A 104 -1.61 19.96 2.06
CA ASN A 104 -0.86 21.20 2.02
C ASN A 104 -1.67 22.38 2.54
N THR A 105 -1.84 22.42 3.86
CA THR A 105 -2.60 23.47 4.53
C THR A 105 -1.85 24.81 4.69
N ASN A 106 -0.53 24.81 4.51
CA ASN A 106 0.31 25.98 4.73
C ASN A 106 0.42 26.88 3.49
N LEU A 107 0.52 26.27 2.32
CA LEU A 107 0.59 26.98 1.04
C LEU A 107 -0.73 26.80 0.30
N LYS A 108 -1.58 27.81 0.36
CA LYS A 108 -2.91 27.77 -0.26
C LYS A 108 -2.87 28.10 -1.75
N VAL A 109 -2.12 27.30 -2.51
CA VAL A 109 -2.01 27.38 -3.96
C VAL A 109 -2.19 25.99 -4.55
N GLY A 110 -3.07 25.86 -5.52
CA GLY A 110 -3.25 24.66 -6.30
C GLY A 110 -2.96 24.89 -7.77
N ILE A 111 -2.16 24.01 -8.37
CA ILE A 111 -1.78 24.06 -9.78
C ILE A 111 -2.41 22.86 -10.49
N VAL A 112 -3.12 23.10 -11.58
CA VAL A 112 -3.71 22.07 -12.44
C VAL A 112 -3.09 22.18 -13.83
N ASN A 113 -2.28 21.18 -14.18
CA ASN A 113 -1.52 21.18 -15.44
C ASN A 113 -2.37 20.79 -16.66
N ASP A 114 -3.40 19.99 -16.46
CA ASP A 114 -4.21 19.43 -17.57
C ASP A 114 -5.61 20.06 -17.66
N GLY A 115 -5.73 21.36 -17.45
CA GLY A 115 -7.02 22.04 -17.44
C GLY A 115 -7.80 22.00 -18.77
N SER A 116 -7.11 21.74 -19.87
CA SER A 116 -7.75 21.52 -21.18
C SER A 116 -8.59 20.24 -21.25
N LEU A 117 -8.45 19.34 -20.30
CA LEU A 117 -9.24 18.10 -20.20
C LEU A 117 -10.53 18.29 -19.42
N LEU A 118 -10.73 19.48 -18.83
CA LEU A 118 -11.94 19.82 -18.10
C LEU A 118 -12.96 20.42 -19.07
N ASP A 119 -14.20 19.98 -18.98
CA ASP A 119 -15.32 20.70 -19.57
C ASP A 119 -15.65 21.95 -18.73
N SER A 120 -16.44 22.84 -19.31
CA SER A 120 -16.77 24.13 -18.68
C SER A 120 -17.50 23.99 -17.33
N GLU A 121 -18.22 22.89 -17.11
CA GLU A 121 -18.93 22.64 -15.87
C GLU A 121 -17.96 22.14 -14.78
N SER A 122 -17.14 21.15 -15.10
CA SER A 122 -16.10 20.64 -14.21
C SER A 122 -15.07 21.71 -13.82
N GLU A 123 -14.75 22.61 -14.74
CA GLU A 123 -13.86 23.74 -14.46
C GLU A 123 -14.49 24.70 -13.43
N LYS A 124 -15.74 25.10 -13.62
CA LYS A 124 -16.46 25.95 -12.65
C LYS A 124 -16.56 25.31 -11.28
N GLU A 125 -16.83 24.00 -11.22
CA GLU A 125 -16.85 23.27 -9.95
C GLU A 125 -15.48 23.27 -9.28
N LEU A 126 -14.41 23.15 -10.07
CA LEU A 126 -13.05 23.16 -9.54
C LEU A 126 -12.66 24.55 -9.05
N ILE A 127 -12.94 25.61 -9.79
CA ILE A 127 -12.73 27.01 -9.37
C ILE A 127 -13.46 27.27 -8.04
N LYS A 128 -14.73 26.90 -7.97
CA LYS A 128 -15.52 27.02 -6.76
C LYS A 128 -14.93 26.24 -5.59
N LEU A 129 -14.45 25.01 -5.83
CA LEU A 129 -13.79 24.19 -4.81
C LEU A 129 -12.56 24.91 -4.23
N PHE A 130 -11.74 25.56 -5.06
CA PHE A 130 -10.57 26.31 -4.62
C PHE A 130 -10.97 27.57 -3.85
N ALA A 131 -11.94 28.33 -4.37
CA ALA A 131 -12.45 29.55 -3.74
C ALA A 131 -13.08 29.28 -2.37
N ASP A 132 -13.95 28.28 -2.25
CA ASP A 132 -14.60 27.88 -0.99
C ASP A 132 -13.61 27.47 0.11
N ASN A 133 -12.39 27.04 -0.27
CA ASN A 133 -11.32 26.66 0.65
C ASN A 133 -10.22 27.72 0.81
N ASP A 134 -10.40 28.91 0.25
CA ASP A 134 -9.45 30.03 0.28
C ASP A 134 -8.09 29.67 -0.34
N TYR A 135 -8.13 28.92 -1.45
CA TYR A 135 -6.94 28.55 -2.24
C TYR A 135 -6.87 29.34 -3.53
N GLN A 136 -5.67 29.77 -3.89
CA GLN A 136 -5.40 30.30 -5.23
C GLN A 136 -5.36 29.16 -6.24
N TYR A 137 -6.08 29.32 -7.33
CA TYR A 137 -6.14 28.36 -8.44
C TYR A 137 -5.31 28.85 -9.61
N ILE A 138 -4.40 28.02 -10.09
CA ILE A 138 -3.61 28.23 -11.30
C ILE A 138 -3.86 27.04 -12.22
N CYS A 139 -4.32 27.33 -13.44
CA CYS A 139 -4.67 26.29 -14.40
C CYS A 139 -3.95 26.51 -15.73
N GLU A 140 -3.25 25.50 -16.20
CA GLU A 140 -2.64 25.47 -17.51
C GLU A 140 -3.66 24.98 -18.54
N LYS A 141 -3.82 25.75 -19.62
CA LYS A 141 -4.67 25.39 -20.74
C LYS A 141 -3.94 25.56 -22.07
N VAL A 142 -4.22 24.67 -23.01
CA VAL A 142 -3.76 24.83 -24.39
C VAL A 142 -4.53 25.97 -25.04
N SER A 143 -3.81 26.89 -25.70
CA SER A 143 -4.33 27.97 -26.48
C SER A 143 -3.87 27.83 -27.92
N ASP A 144 -4.70 28.28 -28.87
CA ASP A 144 -4.32 28.38 -30.28
C ASP A 144 -3.48 29.64 -30.58
N GLU A 145 -3.21 30.47 -29.59
CA GLU A 145 -2.38 31.66 -29.68
C GLU A 145 -0.88 31.30 -29.67
N ASN A 146 -0.05 32.06 -30.42
CA ASN A 146 1.39 31.78 -30.52
C ASN A 146 2.21 32.26 -29.30
N GLU A 147 1.60 32.92 -28.33
CA GLU A 147 2.21 33.47 -27.16
C GLU A 147 1.51 32.98 -25.90
N VAL A 148 2.28 32.84 -24.81
CA VAL A 148 1.71 32.51 -23.51
C VAL A 148 0.97 33.72 -22.95
N ASP A 149 -0.31 33.59 -22.71
CA ASP A 149 -1.15 34.60 -22.09
C ASP A 149 -1.57 34.18 -20.66
N ILE A 150 -1.58 35.15 -19.74
CA ILE A 150 -2.02 34.92 -18.35
C ILE A 150 -3.34 35.68 -18.16
N LYS A 151 -4.43 34.94 -18.02
CA LYS A 151 -5.75 35.48 -17.73
C LYS A 151 -6.05 35.36 -16.23
N PHE A 152 -6.38 36.48 -15.60
CA PHE A 152 -6.91 36.49 -14.25
C PHE A 152 -8.42 36.36 -14.30
N ILE A 153 -8.96 35.38 -13.60
CA ILE A 153 -10.39 35.19 -13.42
C ILE A 153 -10.72 35.66 -12.01
N GLU A 154 -11.31 36.83 -11.90
CA GLU A 154 -11.92 37.30 -10.66
C GLU A 154 -13.38 36.84 -10.67
N GLU A 155 -13.79 35.95 -9.77
CA GLU A 155 -15.22 35.76 -9.54
C GLU A 155 -15.76 37.00 -8.83
N GLU A 156 -16.70 37.68 -9.42
CA GLU A 156 -17.56 38.62 -8.72
C GLU A 156 -18.38 37.79 -7.70
N ILE A 157 -18.01 37.89 -6.41
CA ILE A 157 -18.69 37.27 -5.26
C ILE A 157 -20.05 37.92 -5.04
#